data_40e5655b45609bebae72c44ce247d859
#
_entry.id   40e5655b45609bebae72c44ce247d859
#
_cell.length_a   1.000
_cell.length_b   1.000
_cell.length_c   1.000
_cell.angle_alpha   90.00
_cell.angle_beta   90.00
_cell.angle_gamma   90.00
#
_symmetry.space_group_name_H-M   'P 1'
#
loop_
_entity.id
_entity.type
_entity.pdbx_description
1 polymer ?
#
loop_
_entity_poly.entity_id
_entity_poly.type
_entity_poly.pdbx_seq_one_letter_code
_entity_poly.pdbx_strand_id
1 'polypeptide(L)'
;MTVKSRTAKAALLYFVIHMMNEVVCYFMLYRIFKDPVFITMIALIYNCIAFVPQFFWGALRDLFGKFRPGILSVPLLLSGFLIFFAAGAEGFLFWVSLILLSTGNAMIHVAGAELTVRTSGGKLTPVAVFVSGGSFGVILGQVLASTDMSFWWIALICACMMPLVIAGEKLYKDNPEEADSCKGFNYVIPGRSAIIVALAVFFIVAVRSYIGYGKRENAVCQRFLSI
;
A
#
# COMPACT_ATOMS: atom_id res chain seq x y z
N MET A 1 27.79 10.72 -1.90
CA MET A 1 26.98 9.98 -0.88
C MET A 1 27.35 8.51 -1.01
N THR A 2 27.63 7.78 0.09
CA THR A 2 27.98 6.35 0.01
C THR A 2 26.72 5.51 -0.33
N VAL A 3 26.92 4.36 -1.00
CA VAL A 3 25.84 3.41 -1.35
C VAL A 3 25.01 3.03 -0.10
N LYS A 4 25.67 2.71 1.02
CA LYS A 4 25.02 2.38 2.30
C LYS A 4 24.09 3.50 2.80
N SER A 5 24.51 4.75 2.70
CA SER A 5 23.72 5.92 3.11
C SER A 5 22.49 6.11 2.23
N ARG A 6 22.59 5.85 0.92
CA ARG A 6 21.49 5.95 -0.03
C ARG A 6 20.44 4.86 0.23
N THR A 7 20.88 3.61 0.38
CA THR A 7 20.00 2.48 0.69
C THR A 7 19.21 2.72 1.97
N ALA A 8 19.88 3.20 3.04
CA ALA A 8 19.20 3.51 4.30
C ALA A 8 18.17 4.63 4.13
N LYS A 9 18.50 5.69 3.39
CA LYS A 9 17.57 6.79 3.12
C LYS A 9 16.38 6.34 2.30
N ALA A 10 16.57 5.52 1.27
CA ALA A 10 15.49 4.96 0.47
C ALA A 10 14.55 4.09 1.32
N ALA A 11 15.11 3.18 2.12
CA ALA A 11 14.34 2.30 2.98
C ALA A 11 13.52 3.07 4.03
N LEU A 12 14.13 4.05 4.71
CA LEU A 12 13.44 4.88 5.70
C LEU A 12 12.39 5.79 5.07
N LEU A 13 12.70 6.40 3.93
CA LEU A 13 11.76 7.25 3.22
C LEU A 13 10.50 6.47 2.84
N TYR A 14 10.67 5.30 2.23
CA TYR A 14 9.52 4.47 1.85
C TYR A 14 8.88 3.75 3.02
N PHE A 15 9.58 3.50 4.13
CA PHE A 15 8.95 3.12 5.39
C PHE A 15 7.90 4.16 5.82
N VAL A 16 8.29 5.45 5.82
CA VAL A 16 7.39 6.54 6.21
C VAL A 16 6.24 6.69 5.22
N ILE A 17 6.53 6.68 3.91
CA ILE A 17 5.49 6.78 2.87
C ILE A 17 4.50 5.62 3.00
N HIS A 18 4.98 4.40 3.18
CA HIS A 18 4.13 3.21 3.33
C HIS A 18 3.29 3.29 4.61
N MET A 19 3.89 3.73 5.71
CA MET A 19 3.15 3.95 6.95
C MET A 19 2.03 4.97 6.77
N MET A 20 2.32 6.13 6.15
CA MET A 20 1.31 7.17 5.88
C MET A 20 0.20 6.66 4.96
N ASN A 21 0.55 5.91 3.92
CA ASN A 21 -0.38 5.29 2.99
C ASN A 21 -1.37 4.37 3.72
N GLU A 22 -0.87 3.45 4.55
CA GLU A 22 -1.72 2.53 5.30
C GLU A 22 -2.54 3.25 6.38
N VAL A 23 -2.01 4.32 6.98
CA VAL A 23 -2.79 5.18 7.89
C VAL A 23 -4.02 5.73 7.16
N VAL A 24 -3.85 6.31 5.98
CA VAL A 24 -4.97 6.86 5.19
C VAL A 24 -6.00 5.80 4.88
N CYS A 25 -5.57 4.65 4.35
CA CYS A 25 -6.46 3.59 3.92
C CYS A 25 -7.20 2.93 5.09
N TYR A 26 -6.50 2.56 6.15
CA TYR A 26 -7.11 1.89 7.30
C TYR A 26 -7.90 2.83 8.21
N PHE A 27 -7.53 4.10 8.30
CA PHE A 27 -8.38 5.09 8.93
C PHE A 27 -9.77 5.12 8.26
N MET A 28 -9.80 5.17 6.93
CA MET A 28 -11.06 5.19 6.17
C MET A 28 -11.89 3.94 6.41
N LEU A 29 -11.28 2.75 6.27
CA LEU A 29 -11.99 1.49 6.43
C LEU A 29 -12.61 1.34 7.82
N TYR A 30 -11.92 1.80 8.87
CA TYR A 30 -12.35 1.61 10.26
C TYR A 30 -13.18 2.77 10.82
N ARG A 31 -13.10 3.96 10.21
CA ARG A 31 -13.87 5.13 10.67
C ARG A 31 -15.34 5.03 10.31
N ILE A 32 -15.66 4.49 9.15
CA ILE A 32 -17.01 4.51 8.61
C ILE A 32 -17.79 3.27 8.96
N PHE A 33 -17.16 2.10 8.89
CA PHE A 33 -17.84 0.85 9.18
C PHE A 33 -17.77 0.53 10.67
N LYS A 34 -18.93 0.21 11.25
CA LYS A 34 -19.05 -0.21 12.66
C LYS A 34 -19.26 -1.72 12.81
N ASP A 35 -19.88 -2.35 11.82
CA ASP A 35 -20.09 -3.79 11.80
C ASP A 35 -18.79 -4.54 11.48
N PRO A 36 -18.28 -5.40 12.38
CA PRO A 36 -17.04 -6.14 12.18
C PRO A 36 -17.04 -7.04 10.95
N VAL A 37 -18.20 -7.67 10.62
CA VAL A 37 -18.32 -8.57 9.46
C VAL A 37 -18.18 -7.76 8.17
N PHE A 38 -18.86 -6.62 8.11
CA PHE A 38 -18.79 -5.73 6.95
C PHE A 38 -17.40 -5.14 6.77
N ILE A 39 -16.73 -4.68 7.86
CA ILE A 39 -15.34 -4.23 7.82
C ILE A 39 -14.45 -5.32 7.24
N THR A 40 -14.60 -6.55 7.69
CA THR A 40 -13.80 -7.70 7.23
C THR A 40 -13.97 -7.92 5.73
N MET A 41 -15.20 -7.92 5.24
CA MET A 41 -15.51 -8.11 3.82
C MET A 41 -14.92 -6.99 2.97
N ILE A 42 -15.11 -5.73 3.34
CA ILE A 42 -14.59 -4.57 2.60
C ILE A 42 -13.07 -4.53 2.64
N ALA A 43 -12.45 -4.82 3.78
CA ALA A 43 -11.00 -4.89 3.90
C ALA A 43 -10.41 -6.04 3.05
N LEU A 44 -11.12 -7.17 2.93
CA LEU A 44 -10.74 -8.25 2.02
C LEU A 44 -10.74 -7.77 0.56
N ILE A 45 -11.84 -7.13 0.12
CA ILE A 45 -11.95 -6.58 -1.25
C ILE A 45 -10.85 -5.54 -1.49
N TYR A 46 -10.66 -4.61 -0.54
CA TYR A 46 -9.59 -3.62 -0.59
C TYR A 46 -8.22 -4.28 -0.76
N ASN A 47 -7.87 -5.25 0.07
CA ASN A 47 -6.59 -5.93 0.02
C ASN A 47 -6.40 -6.69 -1.31
N CYS A 48 -7.45 -7.34 -1.84
CA CYS A 48 -7.37 -7.99 -3.14
C CYS A 48 -7.03 -6.99 -4.25
N ILE A 49 -7.69 -5.83 -4.29
CA ILE A 49 -7.42 -4.79 -5.28
C ILE A 49 -6.07 -4.11 -5.03
N ALA A 50 -5.61 -3.99 -3.79
CA ALA A 50 -4.32 -3.37 -3.47
C ALA A 50 -3.12 -4.29 -3.76
N PHE A 51 -3.25 -5.60 -3.61
CA PHE A 51 -2.10 -6.50 -3.72
C PHE A 51 -2.05 -7.29 -5.04
N VAL A 52 -3.20 -7.75 -5.56
CA VAL A 52 -3.20 -8.56 -6.79
C VAL A 52 -2.69 -7.78 -8.01
N PRO A 53 -3.09 -6.53 -8.29
CA PRO A 53 -2.63 -5.83 -9.47
C PRO A 53 -1.18 -5.30 -9.40
N GLN A 54 -0.46 -5.48 -8.29
CA GLN A 54 0.92 -4.98 -8.18
C GLN A 54 1.83 -5.54 -9.28
N PHE A 55 1.63 -6.80 -9.67
CA PHE A 55 2.39 -7.38 -10.78
C PHE A 55 2.13 -6.63 -12.10
N PHE A 56 0.88 -6.21 -12.35
CA PHE A 56 0.52 -5.44 -13.54
C PHE A 56 1.18 -4.06 -13.52
N TRP A 57 1.13 -3.35 -12.40
CA TRP A 57 1.77 -2.04 -12.24
C TRP A 57 3.30 -2.15 -12.33
N GLY A 58 3.88 -3.23 -11.84
CA GLY A 58 5.30 -3.54 -12.00
C GLY A 58 5.67 -3.78 -13.45
N ALA A 59 4.92 -4.62 -14.15
CA ALA A 59 5.12 -4.88 -15.58
C ALA A 59 4.95 -3.60 -16.43
N LEU A 60 3.97 -2.77 -16.10
CA LEU A 60 3.76 -1.48 -16.78
C LEU A 60 4.95 -0.54 -16.55
N ARG A 61 5.52 -0.55 -15.34
CA ARG A 61 6.73 0.20 -15.01
C ARG A 61 7.95 -0.28 -15.81
N ASP A 62 8.09 -1.59 -15.98
CA ASP A 62 9.20 -2.18 -16.75
C ASP A 62 9.05 -1.91 -18.24
N LEU A 63 7.83 -1.98 -18.79
CA LEU A 63 7.56 -1.70 -20.19
C LEU A 63 7.68 -0.21 -20.53
N PHE A 64 7.18 0.64 -19.66
CA PHE A 64 7.16 2.09 -19.85
C PHE A 64 8.07 2.79 -18.82
N GLY A 65 9.36 2.88 -19.11
CA GLY A 65 10.34 3.46 -18.18
C GLY A 65 10.07 4.90 -17.72
N LYS A 66 9.15 5.62 -18.40
CA LYS A 66 8.65 6.95 -17.98
C LYS A 66 7.48 6.88 -16.99
N PHE A 67 6.83 5.73 -16.85
CA PHE A 67 5.74 5.55 -15.90
C PHE A 67 6.24 5.67 -14.48
N ARG A 68 5.59 6.49 -13.65
CA ARG A 68 5.98 6.81 -12.27
C ARG A 68 4.84 6.43 -11.31
N PRO A 69 4.74 5.15 -10.93
CA PRO A 69 3.63 4.70 -10.08
C PRO A 69 3.55 5.46 -8.76
N GLY A 70 4.69 5.76 -8.14
CA GLY A 70 4.72 6.52 -6.89
C GLY A 70 4.09 7.92 -7.00
N ILE A 71 4.39 8.66 -8.07
CA ILE A 71 3.82 10.01 -8.28
C ILE A 71 2.30 9.93 -8.53
N LEU A 72 1.87 8.94 -9.33
CA LEU A 72 0.45 8.78 -9.67
C LEU A 72 -0.37 8.27 -8.48
N SER A 73 0.25 7.54 -7.55
CA SER A 73 -0.44 6.97 -6.39
C SER A 73 -1.09 8.03 -5.50
N VAL A 74 -0.39 9.14 -5.23
CA VAL A 74 -0.85 10.15 -4.26
C VAL A 74 -2.13 10.85 -4.72
N PRO A 75 -2.27 11.32 -5.99
CA PRO A 75 -3.54 11.84 -6.48
C PRO A 75 -4.68 10.82 -6.43
N LEU A 76 -4.40 9.55 -6.72
CA LEU A 76 -5.41 8.48 -6.64
C LEU A 76 -5.88 8.27 -5.20
N LEU A 77 -4.95 8.18 -4.25
CA LEU A 77 -5.25 8.07 -2.83
C LEU A 77 -6.07 9.27 -2.33
N LEU A 78 -5.62 10.48 -2.66
CA LEU A 78 -6.29 11.70 -2.23
C LEU A 78 -7.69 11.81 -2.84
N SER A 79 -7.84 11.52 -4.14
CA SER A 79 -9.14 11.53 -4.81
C SER A 79 -10.08 10.47 -4.22
N GLY A 80 -9.60 9.25 -4.01
CA GLY A 80 -10.38 8.20 -3.36
C GLY A 80 -10.81 8.61 -1.95
N PHE A 81 -9.90 9.19 -1.17
CA PHE A 81 -10.18 9.69 0.16
C PHE A 81 -11.27 10.79 0.16
N LEU A 82 -11.14 11.80 -0.72
CA LEU A 82 -12.09 12.91 -0.79
C LEU A 82 -13.47 12.47 -1.28
N ILE A 83 -13.53 11.57 -2.27
CA ILE A 83 -14.80 10.98 -2.74
C ILE A 83 -15.48 10.22 -1.60
N PHE A 84 -14.72 9.44 -0.85
CA PHE A 84 -15.25 8.69 0.28
C PHE A 84 -15.80 9.61 1.37
N PHE A 85 -15.06 10.68 1.69
CA PHE A 85 -15.48 11.68 2.64
C PHE A 85 -16.80 12.37 2.24
N ALA A 86 -16.96 12.66 0.94
CA ALA A 86 -18.12 13.36 0.41
C ALA A 86 -19.35 12.44 0.22
N ALA A 87 -19.13 11.19 -0.21
CA ALA A 87 -20.20 10.27 -0.59
C ALA A 87 -20.58 9.26 0.51
N GLY A 88 -19.70 9.07 1.50
CA GLY A 88 -19.92 8.08 2.57
C GLY A 88 -19.70 6.64 2.10
N ALA A 89 -20.36 5.70 2.80
CA ALA A 89 -20.16 4.26 2.65
C ALA A 89 -21.17 3.59 1.69
N GLU A 90 -21.98 4.36 0.97
CA GLU A 90 -23.07 3.81 0.18
C GLU A 90 -22.98 4.21 -1.29
N GLY A 91 -23.59 3.41 -2.13
CA GLY A 91 -23.76 3.69 -3.55
C GLY A 91 -22.49 3.49 -4.40
N PHE A 92 -22.59 3.92 -5.66
CA PHE A 92 -21.53 3.74 -6.66
C PHE A 92 -20.22 4.47 -6.30
N LEU A 93 -20.32 5.67 -5.75
CA LEU A 93 -19.13 6.48 -5.41
C LEU A 93 -18.26 5.83 -4.32
N PHE A 94 -18.85 5.06 -3.41
CA PHE A 94 -18.10 4.25 -2.46
C PHE A 94 -17.16 3.26 -3.18
N TRP A 95 -17.65 2.55 -4.18
CA TRP A 95 -16.83 1.59 -4.95
C TRP A 95 -15.75 2.28 -5.76
N VAL A 96 -16.06 3.43 -6.36
CA VAL A 96 -15.05 4.25 -7.05
C VAL A 96 -13.94 4.67 -6.08
N SER A 97 -14.30 5.16 -4.91
CA SER A 97 -13.36 5.53 -3.87
C SER A 97 -12.48 4.35 -3.44
N LEU A 98 -13.08 3.20 -3.18
CA LEU A 98 -12.36 1.99 -2.78
C LEU A 98 -11.34 1.55 -3.85
N ILE A 99 -11.74 1.58 -5.13
CA ILE A 99 -10.85 1.25 -6.25
C ILE A 99 -9.69 2.24 -6.33
N LEU A 100 -9.96 3.54 -6.19
CA LEU A 100 -8.92 4.57 -6.26
C LEU A 100 -7.91 4.43 -5.11
N LEU A 101 -8.39 4.24 -3.88
CA LEU A 101 -7.55 4.01 -2.69
C LEU A 101 -6.70 2.75 -2.85
N SER A 102 -7.31 1.64 -3.23
CA SER A 102 -6.60 0.36 -3.41
C SER A 102 -5.57 0.43 -4.53
N THR A 103 -5.89 1.10 -5.64
CA THR A 103 -4.97 1.28 -6.77
C THR A 103 -3.80 2.18 -6.39
N GLY A 104 -4.06 3.28 -5.70
CA GLY A 104 -3.01 4.17 -5.18
C GLY A 104 -2.08 3.42 -4.22
N ASN A 105 -2.63 2.60 -3.32
CA ASN A 105 -1.87 1.74 -2.43
C ASN A 105 -0.99 0.76 -3.23
N ALA A 106 -1.56 0.03 -4.20
CA ALA A 106 -0.80 -0.88 -5.06
C ALA A 106 0.41 -0.20 -5.73
N MET A 107 0.23 1.03 -6.21
CA MET A 107 1.30 1.81 -6.86
C MET A 107 2.39 2.26 -5.89
N ILE A 108 2.07 2.58 -4.63
CA ILE A 108 3.06 2.87 -3.57
C ILE A 108 3.92 1.64 -3.29
N HIS A 109 3.30 0.46 -3.22
CA HIS A 109 4.03 -0.78 -3.01
C HIS A 109 5.03 -1.06 -4.13
N VAL A 110 4.62 -0.88 -5.39
CA VAL A 110 5.51 -1.06 -6.54
C VAL A 110 6.67 -0.07 -6.52
N ALA A 111 6.38 1.22 -6.29
CA ALA A 111 7.42 2.26 -6.24
C ALA A 111 8.42 2.04 -5.09
N GLY A 112 7.94 1.67 -3.90
CA GLY A 112 8.77 1.39 -2.74
C GLY A 112 9.62 0.14 -2.91
N ALA A 113 9.05 -0.92 -3.44
CA ALA A 113 9.78 -2.15 -3.75
C ALA A 113 10.87 -1.90 -4.79
N GLU A 114 10.55 -1.22 -5.90
CA GLU A 114 11.51 -0.87 -6.94
C GLU A 114 12.68 -0.08 -6.37
N LEU A 115 12.43 1.01 -5.64
CA LEU A 115 13.50 1.88 -5.14
C LEU A 115 14.37 1.14 -4.11
N THR A 116 13.76 0.40 -3.19
CA THR A 116 14.52 -0.33 -2.14
C THR A 116 15.35 -1.46 -2.71
N VAL A 117 14.84 -2.21 -3.68
CA VAL A 117 15.58 -3.29 -4.36
C VAL A 117 16.75 -2.71 -5.16
N ARG A 118 16.51 -1.69 -5.97
CA ARG A 118 17.55 -1.09 -6.82
C ARG A 118 18.67 -0.42 -6.01
N THR A 119 18.32 0.35 -4.97
CA THR A 119 19.33 1.04 -4.15
C THR A 119 20.11 0.09 -3.24
N SER A 120 19.61 -1.10 -2.99
CA SER A 120 20.24 -2.10 -2.12
C SER A 120 21.04 -3.17 -2.88
N GLY A 121 21.00 -3.18 -4.21
CA GLY A 121 21.56 -4.28 -5.01
C GLY A 121 20.88 -5.62 -4.70
N GLY A 122 19.55 -5.62 -4.49
CA GLY A 122 18.77 -6.82 -4.23
C GLY A 122 18.80 -7.34 -2.78
N LYS A 123 19.33 -6.59 -1.81
CA LYS A 123 19.34 -7.00 -0.40
C LYS A 123 17.95 -6.95 0.22
N LEU A 124 17.61 -8.00 0.98
CA LEU A 124 16.26 -8.15 1.59
C LEU A 124 16.00 -7.19 2.75
N THR A 125 17.01 -6.83 3.56
CA THR A 125 16.82 -5.99 4.76
C THR A 125 16.17 -4.64 4.44
N PRO A 126 16.60 -3.85 3.43
CA PRO A 126 15.94 -2.59 3.09
C PRO A 126 14.50 -2.76 2.63
N VAL A 127 14.20 -3.86 1.93
CA VAL A 127 12.82 -4.20 1.53
C VAL A 127 11.97 -4.53 2.75
N ALA A 128 12.51 -5.29 3.71
CA ALA A 128 11.82 -5.63 4.94
C ALA A 128 11.51 -4.36 5.78
N VAL A 129 12.46 -3.40 5.84
CA VAL A 129 12.23 -2.10 6.51
C VAL A 129 11.10 -1.35 5.83
N PHE A 130 11.11 -1.23 4.51
CA PHE A 130 10.01 -0.61 3.75
C PHE A 130 8.66 -1.28 4.07
N VAL A 131 8.58 -2.61 3.97
CA VAL A 131 7.34 -3.36 4.20
C VAL A 131 6.83 -3.21 5.63
N SER A 132 7.72 -3.17 6.63
CA SER A 132 7.31 -3.01 8.04
C SER A 132 6.58 -1.69 8.30
N GLY A 133 6.86 -0.64 7.54
CA GLY A 133 6.12 0.63 7.61
C GLY A 133 4.61 0.44 7.45
N GLY A 134 4.18 -0.44 6.54
CA GLY A 134 2.78 -0.76 6.34
C GLY A 134 2.11 -1.34 7.60
N SER A 135 2.78 -2.25 8.30
CA SER A 135 2.23 -2.83 9.54
C SER A 135 1.99 -1.77 10.63
N PHE A 136 2.93 -0.83 10.78
CA PHE A 136 2.73 0.31 11.70
C PHE A 136 1.59 1.21 11.22
N GLY A 137 1.50 1.48 9.92
CA GLY A 137 0.43 2.29 9.34
C GLY A 137 -0.95 1.69 9.56
N VAL A 138 -1.11 0.38 9.36
CA VAL A 138 -2.36 -0.35 9.63
C VAL A 138 -2.82 -0.16 11.07
N ILE A 139 -1.92 -0.41 12.04
CA ILE A 139 -2.25 -0.27 13.47
C ILE A 139 -2.60 1.19 13.79
N LEU A 140 -1.77 2.13 13.35
CA LEU A 140 -1.98 3.54 13.62
C LEU A 140 -3.28 4.05 12.98
N GLY A 141 -3.58 3.67 11.74
CA GLY A 141 -4.81 4.03 11.05
C GLY A 141 -6.06 3.54 11.79
N GLN A 142 -6.03 2.30 12.31
CA GLN A 142 -7.12 1.75 13.12
C GLN A 142 -7.29 2.49 14.45
N VAL A 143 -6.19 2.81 15.14
CA VAL A 143 -6.23 3.59 16.40
C VAL A 143 -6.77 4.98 16.14
N LEU A 144 -6.28 5.68 15.13
CA LEU A 144 -6.77 7.03 14.79
C LEU A 144 -8.25 7.02 14.37
N ALA A 145 -8.71 5.96 13.70
CA ALA A 145 -10.13 5.81 13.34
C ALA A 145 -11.05 5.69 14.57
N SER A 146 -10.53 5.23 15.70
CA SER A 146 -11.29 5.15 16.95
C SER A 146 -11.30 6.45 17.77
N THR A 147 -10.52 7.45 17.35
CA THR A 147 -10.48 8.78 17.98
C THR A 147 -11.38 9.78 17.24
N ASP A 148 -11.57 10.96 17.82
CA ASP A 148 -12.31 12.06 17.17
C ASP A 148 -11.45 12.86 16.19
N MET A 149 -10.40 12.23 15.62
CA MET A 149 -9.54 12.88 14.64
C MET A 149 -10.33 13.32 13.41
N SER A 150 -10.14 14.58 13.02
CA SER A 150 -10.78 15.13 11.83
C SER A 150 -10.23 14.51 10.55
N PHE A 151 -11.10 14.27 9.57
CA PHE A 151 -10.73 13.82 8.22
C PHE A 151 -9.69 14.70 7.54
N TRP A 152 -9.69 16.01 7.81
CA TRP A 152 -8.74 16.96 7.23
C TRP A 152 -7.28 16.66 7.61
N TRP A 153 -7.03 16.14 8.80
CA TRP A 153 -5.68 15.72 9.19
C TRP A 153 -5.20 14.52 8.36
N ILE A 154 -6.10 13.61 8.03
CA ILE A 154 -5.78 12.46 7.18
C ILE A 154 -5.56 12.89 5.73
N ALA A 155 -6.38 13.83 5.22
CA ALA A 155 -6.16 14.45 3.91
C ALA A 155 -4.79 15.14 3.84
N LEU A 156 -4.40 15.86 4.91
CA LEU A 156 -3.08 16.48 5.02
C LEU A 156 -1.95 15.45 5.01
N ILE A 157 -2.09 14.35 5.78
CA ILE A 157 -1.14 13.24 5.75
C ILE A 157 -0.99 12.72 4.33
N CYS A 158 -2.10 12.45 3.62
CA CYS A 158 -2.08 12.01 2.24
C CYS A 158 -1.36 13.00 1.32
N ALA A 159 -1.67 14.30 1.42
CA ALA A 159 -1.04 15.34 0.62
C ALA A 159 0.47 15.46 0.91
N CYS A 160 0.90 15.30 2.17
CA CYS A 160 2.30 15.32 2.58
C CYS A 160 3.11 14.14 2.02
N MET A 161 2.47 13.07 1.53
CA MET A 161 3.18 12.00 0.84
C MET A 161 3.79 12.45 -0.49
N MET A 162 3.19 13.42 -1.19
CA MET A 162 3.66 13.86 -2.52
C MET A 162 5.12 14.34 -2.51
N PRO A 163 5.55 15.30 -1.66
CA PRO A 163 6.94 15.71 -1.61
C PRO A 163 7.91 14.58 -1.22
N LEU A 164 7.47 13.64 -0.37
CA LEU A 164 8.27 12.48 0.00
C LEU A 164 8.45 11.52 -1.20
N VAL A 165 7.40 11.26 -1.96
CA VAL A 165 7.46 10.43 -3.17
C VAL A 165 8.35 11.08 -4.22
N ILE A 166 8.25 12.41 -4.44
CA ILE A 166 9.12 13.15 -5.35
C ILE A 166 10.58 13.06 -4.90
N ALA A 167 10.85 13.12 -3.59
CA ALA A 167 12.19 12.92 -3.05
C ALA A 167 12.72 11.50 -3.35
N GLY A 168 11.86 10.49 -3.24
CA GLY A 168 12.17 9.10 -3.62
C GLY A 168 12.55 8.97 -5.10
N GLU A 169 11.77 9.59 -5.97
CA GLU A 169 12.07 9.60 -7.42
C GLU A 169 13.41 10.32 -7.76
N LYS A 170 13.78 11.34 -6.99
CA LYS A 170 15.10 11.98 -7.15
C LYS A 170 16.24 11.06 -6.74
N LEU A 171 16.08 10.32 -5.62
CA LEU A 171 17.07 9.31 -5.21
C LEU A 171 17.30 8.24 -6.27
N TYR A 172 16.27 7.93 -7.06
CA TYR A 172 16.34 7.00 -8.17
C TYR A 172 17.13 7.55 -9.38
N LYS A 173 16.92 8.83 -9.73
CA LYS A 173 17.55 9.46 -10.91
C LYS A 173 19.06 9.67 -10.77
N ASP A 174 19.53 9.81 -9.54
CA ASP A 174 20.93 10.20 -9.29
C ASP A 174 21.94 9.07 -9.55
N ASN A 175 21.51 7.85 -9.97
CA ASN A 175 22.42 6.74 -10.31
C ASN A 175 21.82 5.78 -11.35
N PRO A 176 21.89 6.13 -12.63
CA PRO A 176 21.44 5.24 -13.72
C PRO A 176 22.31 3.97 -13.85
N GLU A 177 23.58 3.99 -13.46
CA GLU A 177 24.48 2.84 -13.57
C GLU A 177 24.16 1.70 -12.58
N GLU A 178 23.64 2.01 -11.39
CA GLU A 178 23.19 0.97 -10.45
C GLU A 178 21.87 0.31 -10.90
N ALA A 179 21.06 1.00 -11.70
CA ALA A 179 19.87 0.43 -12.31
C ALA A 179 20.20 -0.71 -13.30
N ASP A 180 21.37 -0.64 -13.93
CA ASP A 180 21.85 -1.67 -14.86
C ASP A 180 22.41 -2.91 -14.16
N SER A 181 22.87 -2.81 -12.93
CA SER A 181 23.38 -3.96 -12.16
C SER A 181 22.28 -4.93 -11.75
N CYS A 182 21.03 -4.51 -11.77
CA CYS A 182 19.85 -5.37 -11.51
C CYS A 182 19.32 -6.10 -12.74
N LYS A 183 19.98 -6.01 -13.90
CA LYS A 183 19.59 -6.71 -15.15
C LYS A 183 19.51 -8.24 -15.04
N GLY A 184 20.05 -8.84 -13.97
CA GLY A 184 19.92 -10.27 -13.70
C GLY A 184 18.55 -10.75 -13.20
N PHE A 185 17.62 -9.84 -12.88
CA PHE A 185 16.27 -10.16 -12.44
C PHE A 185 15.21 -9.97 -13.53
N ASN A 186 15.54 -10.24 -14.78
CA ASN A 186 14.54 -10.34 -15.85
C ASN A 186 13.72 -11.62 -15.71
N TYR A 187 12.90 -11.72 -14.65
CA TYR A 187 11.83 -12.70 -14.60
C TYR A 187 10.70 -12.22 -15.52
N VAL A 188 10.84 -12.52 -16.80
CA VAL A 188 9.69 -12.53 -17.71
C VAL A 188 8.84 -13.74 -17.31
N ILE A 189 7.82 -13.52 -16.49
CA ILE A 189 6.85 -14.57 -16.17
C ILE A 189 6.05 -14.83 -17.46
N PRO A 190 6.12 -16.02 -18.07
CA PRO A 190 5.33 -16.34 -19.26
C PRO A 190 3.84 -16.12 -18.98
N GLY A 191 3.05 -15.62 -19.95
CA GLY A 191 1.68 -15.15 -19.73
C GLY A 191 0.76 -16.10 -18.97
N ARG A 192 0.87 -17.45 -19.19
CA ARG A 192 0.11 -18.45 -18.41
C ARG A 192 0.57 -18.52 -16.95
N SER A 193 1.87 -18.41 -16.70
CA SER A 193 2.43 -18.40 -15.33
C SER A 193 2.08 -17.11 -14.59
N ALA A 194 1.91 -15.97 -15.27
CA ALA A 194 1.47 -14.72 -14.66
C ALA A 194 0.06 -14.83 -14.07
N ILE A 195 -0.84 -15.50 -14.75
CA ILE A 195 -2.21 -15.75 -14.26
C ILE A 195 -2.17 -16.64 -13.01
N ILE A 196 -1.36 -17.71 -13.03
CA ILE A 196 -1.21 -18.62 -11.88
C ILE A 196 -0.64 -17.87 -10.67
N VAL A 197 0.38 -17.01 -10.87
CA VAL A 197 0.95 -16.18 -9.80
C VAL A 197 -0.09 -15.19 -9.26
N ALA A 198 -0.85 -14.52 -10.13
CA ALA A 198 -1.91 -13.61 -9.72
C ALA A 198 -3.00 -14.31 -8.88
N LEU A 199 -3.43 -15.51 -9.32
CA LEU A 199 -4.40 -16.32 -8.59
C LEU A 199 -3.83 -16.79 -7.23
N ALA A 200 -2.56 -17.22 -7.19
CA ALA A 200 -1.91 -17.62 -5.96
C ALA A 200 -1.79 -16.45 -4.97
N VAL A 201 -1.38 -15.26 -5.44
CA VAL A 201 -1.32 -14.04 -4.63
C VAL A 201 -2.71 -13.67 -4.13
N PHE A 202 -3.72 -13.67 -4.99
CA PHE A 202 -5.11 -13.44 -4.61
C PHE A 202 -5.55 -14.36 -3.48
N PHE A 203 -5.31 -15.67 -3.63
CA PHE A 203 -5.70 -16.67 -2.63
C PHE A 203 -4.96 -16.48 -1.30
N ILE A 204 -3.65 -16.23 -1.35
CA ILE A 204 -2.84 -15.98 -0.14
C ILE A 204 -3.32 -14.72 0.58
N VAL A 205 -3.58 -13.63 -0.15
CA VAL A 205 -4.08 -12.38 0.42
C VAL A 205 -5.48 -12.57 1.02
N ALA A 206 -6.37 -13.29 0.33
CA ALA A 206 -7.70 -13.60 0.81
C ALA A 206 -7.66 -14.40 2.12
N VAL A 207 -6.86 -15.49 2.16
CA VAL A 207 -6.69 -16.33 3.36
C VAL A 207 -6.09 -15.52 4.51
N ARG A 208 -5.03 -14.75 4.26
CA ARG A 208 -4.39 -13.88 5.27
C ARG A 208 -5.39 -12.89 5.86
N SER A 209 -6.17 -12.22 5.00
CA SER A 209 -7.17 -11.26 5.43
C SER A 209 -8.26 -11.93 6.26
N TYR A 210 -8.78 -13.06 5.81
CA TYR A 210 -9.79 -13.83 6.53
C TYR A 210 -9.31 -14.26 7.93
N ILE A 211 -8.10 -14.85 8.04
CA ILE A 211 -7.54 -15.28 9.33
C ILE A 211 -7.27 -14.07 10.24
N GLY A 212 -6.77 -12.96 9.68
CA GLY A 212 -6.46 -11.76 10.45
C GLY A 212 -7.70 -11.10 11.08
N TYR A 213 -8.83 -11.16 10.39
CA TYR A 213 -10.09 -10.57 10.86
C TYR A 213 -10.92 -11.54 11.69
N GLY A 214 -10.97 -12.83 11.34
CA GLY A 214 -11.72 -13.85 12.08
C GLY A 214 -11.25 -14.06 13.52
N LYS A 215 -9.97 -13.84 13.83
CA LYS A 215 -9.47 -13.83 15.21
C LYS A 215 -10.04 -12.69 16.06
N ARG A 216 -10.45 -11.57 15.47
CA ARG A 216 -11.09 -10.46 16.19
C ARG A 216 -12.54 -10.76 16.59
N GLU A 217 -13.30 -11.43 15.74
CA GLU A 217 -14.68 -11.82 16.08
C GLU A 217 -14.69 -12.73 17.31
N ASN A 218 -13.77 -13.70 17.38
CA ASN A 218 -13.67 -14.58 18.55
C ASN A 218 -13.28 -13.82 19.82
N ALA A 219 -12.38 -12.81 19.73
CA ALA A 219 -12.00 -11.99 20.88
C ALA A 219 -13.13 -11.05 21.35
N VAL A 220 -13.92 -10.53 20.42
CA VAL A 220 -15.10 -9.69 20.73
C VAL A 220 -16.21 -10.58 21.32
N CYS A 221 -16.49 -11.74 20.74
CA CYS A 221 -17.48 -12.69 21.23
C CYS A 221 -17.13 -13.20 22.63
N GLN A 222 -15.86 -13.51 22.91
CA GLN A 222 -15.42 -13.92 24.24
C GLN A 222 -15.57 -12.82 25.30
N ARG A 223 -15.39 -11.54 24.93
CA ARG A 223 -15.65 -10.42 25.87
C ARG A 223 -17.14 -10.23 26.17
N PHE A 224 -18.02 -10.52 25.21
CA PHE A 224 -19.46 -10.46 25.45
C PHE A 224 -20.01 -11.64 26.28
N LEU A 225 -19.32 -12.79 26.25
CA LEU A 225 -19.71 -13.97 27.04
C LEU A 225 -19.09 -13.98 28.45
N SER A 226 -18.21 -13.04 28.77
CA SER A 226 -17.55 -12.90 30.07
C SER A 226 -18.12 -11.76 30.94
N ILE A 227 -19.22 -11.13 30.52
CA ILE A 227 -20.05 -10.19 31.29
C ILE A 227 -21.35 -10.89 31.70
#